data_1100d0448b0607cb33377ceaf85c6459
#
_entry.id   1100d0448b0607cb33377ceaf85c6459
#
_cell.length_a   1.000
_cell.length_b   1.000
_cell.length_c   1.000
_cell.angle_alpha   90.00
_cell.angle_beta   90.00
_cell.angle_gamma   90.00
#
_symmetry.space_group_name_H-M   'P 1'
#
loop_
_entity.id
_entity.type
_entity.pdbx_description
1 polymer ?
#
loop_
_entity_poly.entity_id
_entity_poly.type
_entity_poly.pdbx_seq_one_letter_code
_entity_poly.pdbx_strand_id
1 'polypeptide(L)'
;FEAAGVPSPFTHCWSLAIETQFYLIYPLILLGIYKLVKSRGEGRAKRGLLFAGVTLLLELISVILMIVLFDPQQDASRVYYGTDTRAFSLLFGALLAILWEYRMVPRRLSASVNMVLGSVSFAVLLVMTIAINGSSNFWYRGGQFFGTILTVLMVYAVSGRKT
;
A
#
# COMPACT_ATOMS: atom_id res chain seq x y z
N PHE A 1 -18.72 9.19 -14.58
CA PHE A 1 -18.59 8.13 -15.62
C PHE A 1 -19.93 7.50 -16.01
N GLU A 2 -21.01 8.23 -15.87
CA GLU A 2 -22.33 7.84 -16.41
C GLU A 2 -22.64 8.51 -17.77
N ALA A 3 -21.62 8.75 -18.56
CA ALA A 3 -21.81 9.24 -19.92
C ALA A 3 -21.90 8.06 -20.88
N ALA A 4 -23.12 7.72 -21.26
CA ALA A 4 -23.49 7.02 -22.52
C ALA A 4 -22.75 5.70 -22.82
N GLY A 5 -23.34 4.58 -22.45
CA GLY A 5 -22.97 3.29 -23.03
C GLY A 5 -22.96 2.17 -22.00
N VAL A 6 -23.26 0.99 -22.47
CA VAL A 6 -23.16 -0.26 -21.72
C VAL A 6 -21.80 -0.30 -20.97
N PRO A 7 -21.75 -0.57 -19.66
CA PRO A 7 -20.50 -0.66 -18.92
C PRO A 7 -19.56 -1.63 -19.62
N SER A 8 -18.38 -1.17 -20.02
CA SER A 8 -17.39 -2.05 -20.67
C SER A 8 -17.05 -3.19 -19.72
N PRO A 9 -17.03 -4.46 -20.18
CA PRO A 9 -16.61 -5.59 -19.35
C PRO A 9 -15.17 -5.43 -18.80
N PHE A 10 -14.38 -4.53 -19.38
CA PHE A 10 -13.03 -4.19 -18.96
C PHE A 10 -12.94 -3.10 -17.89
N THR A 11 -14.08 -2.55 -17.45
CA THR A 11 -14.11 -1.49 -16.41
C THR A 11 -13.42 -1.91 -15.12
N HIS A 12 -13.38 -3.21 -14.83
CA HIS A 12 -12.72 -3.76 -13.63
C HIS A 12 -11.23 -4.09 -13.82
N CYS A 13 -10.69 -4.00 -15.04
CA CYS A 13 -9.29 -4.33 -15.32
C CYS A 13 -8.29 -3.23 -14.92
N TRP A 14 -8.77 -2.06 -14.50
CA TRP A 14 -7.88 -0.95 -14.13
C TRP A 14 -6.99 -1.27 -12.92
N SER A 15 -7.51 -1.99 -11.91
CA SER A 15 -6.73 -2.39 -10.74
C SER A 15 -5.60 -3.34 -11.12
N LEU A 16 -5.88 -4.27 -12.02
CA LEU A 16 -4.88 -5.20 -12.56
C LEU A 16 -3.78 -4.47 -13.34
N ALA A 17 -4.15 -3.40 -14.06
CA ALA A 17 -3.18 -2.57 -14.78
C ALA A 17 -2.21 -1.85 -13.80
N ILE A 18 -2.73 -1.32 -12.69
CA ILE A 18 -1.89 -0.72 -11.62
C ILE A 18 -0.94 -1.76 -11.03
N GLU A 19 -1.45 -2.93 -10.68
CA GLU A 19 -0.64 -4.04 -10.15
C GLU A 19 0.45 -4.46 -11.12
N THR A 20 0.13 -4.62 -12.40
CA THR A 20 1.08 -5.02 -13.44
C THR A 20 2.20 -3.99 -13.60
N GLN A 21 1.88 -2.70 -13.63
CA GLN A 21 2.87 -1.62 -13.66
C GLN A 21 3.76 -1.65 -12.43
N PHE A 22 3.18 -1.85 -11.24
CA PHE A 22 3.93 -1.97 -10.00
C PHE A 22 4.90 -3.15 -10.03
N TYR A 23 4.44 -4.33 -10.42
CA TYR A 23 5.28 -5.54 -10.49
C TYR A 23 6.40 -5.44 -11.53
N LEU A 24 6.23 -4.61 -12.56
CA LEU A 24 7.27 -4.36 -13.54
C LEU A 24 8.28 -3.30 -13.06
N ILE A 25 7.81 -2.16 -12.58
CA ILE A 25 8.64 -1.00 -12.28
C ILE A 25 9.36 -1.14 -10.94
N TYR A 26 8.64 -1.54 -9.90
CA TYR A 26 9.16 -1.57 -8.53
C TYR A 26 10.37 -2.52 -8.36
N PRO A 27 10.39 -3.76 -8.88
CA PRO A 27 11.58 -4.61 -8.82
C PRO A 27 12.78 -4.02 -9.56
N LEU A 28 12.57 -3.28 -10.65
CA LEU A 28 13.66 -2.61 -11.37
C LEU A 28 14.29 -1.51 -10.53
N ILE A 29 13.49 -0.74 -9.78
CA ILE A 29 13.98 0.25 -8.83
C ILE A 29 14.85 -0.44 -7.76
N LEU A 30 14.34 -1.52 -7.15
CA LEU A 30 15.09 -2.27 -6.13
C LEU A 30 16.39 -2.88 -6.69
N LEU A 31 16.37 -3.40 -7.93
CA LEU A 31 17.57 -3.90 -8.61
C LEU A 31 18.60 -2.80 -8.86
N GLY A 32 18.15 -1.62 -9.25
CA GLY A 32 19.01 -0.44 -9.40
C GLY A 32 19.71 -0.09 -8.09
N ILE A 33 18.95 0.01 -7.00
CA ILE A 33 19.47 0.27 -5.65
C ILE A 33 20.43 -0.84 -5.23
N TYR A 34 20.07 -2.10 -5.47
CA TYR A 34 20.93 -3.25 -5.14
C TYR A 34 22.30 -3.16 -5.82
N LYS A 35 22.33 -2.89 -7.14
CA LYS A 35 23.57 -2.73 -7.90
C LYS A 35 24.43 -1.58 -7.35
N LEU A 36 23.80 -0.44 -7.05
CA LEU A 36 24.49 0.73 -6.52
C LEU A 36 25.11 0.47 -5.14
N VAL A 37 24.37 -0.20 -4.26
CA VAL A 37 24.83 -0.53 -2.91
C VAL A 37 25.93 -1.58 -2.95
N LYS A 38 25.79 -2.57 -3.82
CA LYS A 38 26.80 -3.64 -4.02
C LYS A 38 28.11 -3.06 -4.56
N SER A 39 28.07 -2.12 -5.51
CA SER A 39 29.28 -1.50 -6.08
C SER A 39 30.05 -0.67 -5.04
N ARG A 40 29.38 -0.21 -3.98
CA ARG A 40 30.00 0.53 -2.87
C ARG A 40 30.50 -0.37 -1.73
N GLY A 41 30.40 -1.70 -1.85
CA GLY A 41 30.80 -2.64 -0.81
C GLY A 41 29.98 -2.58 0.48
N GLU A 42 28.79 -2.02 0.45
CA GLU A 42 27.99 -1.79 1.64
C GLU A 42 27.28 -3.05 2.13
N GLY A 43 27.20 -3.19 3.46
CA GLY A 43 26.65 -4.38 4.11
C GLY A 43 25.13 -4.53 3.99
N ARG A 44 24.62 -5.72 4.42
CA ARG A 44 23.18 -6.07 4.36
C ARG A 44 22.29 -5.06 5.07
N ALA A 45 22.70 -4.56 6.26
CA ALA A 45 21.89 -3.63 7.04
C ALA A 45 21.63 -2.31 6.30
N LYS A 46 22.67 -1.71 5.71
CA LYS A 46 22.54 -0.46 4.95
C LYS A 46 21.68 -0.63 3.70
N ARG A 47 21.78 -1.79 3.04
CA ARG A 47 20.93 -2.16 1.91
C ARG A 47 19.46 -2.20 2.31
N GLY A 48 19.15 -2.86 3.44
CA GLY A 48 17.79 -2.92 3.97
C GLY A 48 17.25 -1.53 4.29
N LEU A 49 18.06 -0.68 4.92
CA LEU A 49 17.67 0.69 5.24
C LEU A 49 17.38 1.51 3.98
N LEU A 50 18.20 1.37 2.92
CA LEU A 50 17.97 2.07 1.66
C LEU A 50 16.71 1.57 0.94
N PHE A 51 16.47 0.25 0.93
CA PHE A 51 15.24 -0.31 0.36
C PHE A 51 14.00 0.20 1.11
N ALA A 52 14.01 0.14 2.44
CA ALA A 52 12.92 0.65 3.25
C ALA A 52 12.72 2.16 3.06
N GLY A 53 13.80 2.93 3.05
CA GLY A 53 13.77 4.38 2.87
C GLY A 53 13.21 4.81 1.51
N VAL A 54 13.66 4.19 0.41
CA VAL A 54 13.12 4.49 -0.93
C VAL A 54 11.65 4.06 -1.05
N THR A 55 11.30 2.88 -0.52
CA THR A 55 9.91 2.42 -0.53
C THR A 55 9.01 3.36 0.24
N LEU A 56 9.43 3.78 1.44
CA LEU A 56 8.70 4.76 2.25
C LEU A 56 8.57 6.11 1.56
N LEU A 57 9.63 6.57 0.89
CA LEU A 57 9.59 7.82 0.13
C LEU A 57 8.57 7.76 -1.01
N LEU A 58 8.58 6.68 -1.80
CA LEU A 58 7.61 6.47 -2.89
C LEU A 58 6.18 6.38 -2.36
N GLU A 59 5.98 5.72 -1.21
CA GLU A 59 4.71 5.62 -0.53
C GLU A 59 4.19 7.00 -0.10
N LEU A 60 5.02 7.80 0.56
CA LEU A 60 4.66 9.16 0.98
C LEU A 60 4.34 10.06 -0.22
N ILE A 61 5.11 9.97 -1.31
CA ILE A 61 4.82 10.71 -2.55
C ILE A 61 3.44 10.30 -3.08
N SER A 62 3.13 9.01 -3.14
CA SER A 62 1.84 8.51 -3.62
C SER A 62 0.66 9.00 -2.78
N VAL A 63 0.81 8.98 -1.44
CA VAL A 63 -0.21 9.51 -0.51
C VAL A 63 -0.40 11.01 -0.67
N ILE A 64 0.69 11.77 -0.77
CA ILE A 64 0.63 13.22 -0.97
C ILE A 64 -0.06 13.54 -2.30
N LEU A 65 0.28 12.84 -3.38
CA LEU A 65 -0.36 13.00 -4.68
C LEU A 65 -1.87 12.70 -4.60
N MET A 66 -2.26 11.65 -3.89
CA MET A 66 -3.68 11.34 -3.68
C MET A 66 -4.41 12.51 -2.99
N ILE A 67 -3.83 13.09 -1.96
CA ILE A 67 -4.46 14.18 -1.18
C ILE A 67 -4.50 15.48 -1.97
N VAL A 68 -3.40 15.83 -2.65
CA VAL A 68 -3.24 17.10 -3.36
C VAL A 68 -4.05 17.14 -4.67
N LEU A 69 -4.11 16.00 -5.39
CA LEU A 69 -4.85 15.92 -6.65
C LEU A 69 -6.35 15.70 -6.46
N PHE A 70 -6.79 15.45 -5.24
CA PHE A 70 -8.21 15.28 -4.96
C PHE A 70 -8.93 16.62 -4.87
N ASP A 71 -9.85 16.88 -5.80
CA ASP A 71 -10.75 18.01 -5.79
C ASP A 71 -12.19 17.51 -5.51
N PRO A 72 -12.80 17.90 -4.39
CA PRO A 72 -14.18 17.49 -4.06
C PRO A 72 -15.25 17.99 -5.01
N GLN A 73 -14.94 19.00 -5.84
CA GLN A 73 -15.87 19.60 -6.81
C GLN A 73 -15.75 18.99 -8.20
N GLN A 74 -14.73 18.14 -8.43
CA GLN A 74 -14.48 17.46 -9.68
C GLN A 74 -14.67 15.95 -9.56
N ASP A 75 -14.71 15.28 -10.70
CA ASP A 75 -14.76 13.83 -10.75
C ASP A 75 -13.49 13.22 -10.15
N ALA A 76 -13.62 12.36 -9.13
CA ALA A 76 -12.54 11.67 -8.46
C ALA A 76 -11.82 10.62 -9.32
N SER A 77 -12.22 10.42 -10.57
CA SER A 77 -11.71 9.39 -11.49
C SER A 77 -10.17 9.47 -11.63
N ARG A 78 -9.58 10.66 -11.71
CA ARG A 78 -8.13 10.83 -11.81
C ARG A 78 -7.39 10.21 -10.61
N VAL A 79 -7.88 10.46 -9.41
CA VAL A 79 -7.28 9.96 -8.17
C VAL A 79 -7.61 8.47 -7.96
N TYR A 80 -8.79 8.07 -8.39
CA TYR A 80 -9.26 6.70 -8.25
C TYR A 80 -8.52 5.72 -9.18
N TYR A 81 -8.24 6.12 -10.43
CA TYR A 81 -7.60 5.27 -11.44
C TYR A 81 -6.09 5.52 -11.60
N GLY A 82 -5.53 6.53 -10.96
CA GLY A 82 -4.12 6.87 -11.08
C GLY A 82 -3.22 5.84 -10.39
N THR A 83 -2.22 5.33 -11.11
CA THR A 83 -1.20 4.44 -10.52
C THR A 83 -0.38 5.16 -9.47
N ASP A 84 -0.04 6.40 -9.72
CA ASP A 84 0.72 7.28 -8.84
C ASP A 84 0.01 7.58 -7.50
N THR A 85 -1.31 7.67 -7.52
CA THR A 85 -2.15 7.94 -6.36
C THR A 85 -2.58 6.67 -5.60
N ARG A 86 -2.38 5.50 -6.20
CA ARG A 86 -2.79 4.19 -5.65
C ARG A 86 -1.62 3.28 -5.27
N ALA A 87 -0.41 3.58 -5.76
CA ALA A 87 0.76 2.73 -5.52
C ALA A 87 1.09 2.57 -4.04
N PHE A 88 0.71 3.53 -3.18
CA PHE A 88 0.99 3.46 -1.74
C PHE A 88 0.46 2.18 -1.09
N SER A 89 -0.69 1.67 -1.52
CA SER A 89 -1.28 0.45 -0.95
C SER A 89 -0.42 -0.79 -1.21
N LEU A 90 0.18 -0.90 -2.40
CA LEU A 90 1.11 -1.97 -2.75
C LEU A 90 2.48 -1.76 -2.09
N LEU A 91 2.93 -0.51 -2.01
CA LEU A 91 4.20 -0.14 -1.37
C LEU A 91 4.20 -0.45 0.13
N PHE A 92 3.08 -0.28 0.84
CA PHE A 92 2.93 -0.69 2.24
C PHE A 92 3.20 -2.19 2.44
N GLY A 93 2.65 -3.03 1.57
CA GLY A 93 2.91 -4.47 1.60
C GLY A 93 4.38 -4.79 1.33
N ALA A 94 4.97 -4.11 0.34
CA ALA A 94 6.39 -4.25 0.01
C ALA A 94 7.29 -3.76 1.16
N LEU A 95 6.95 -2.64 1.81
CA LEU A 95 7.65 -2.13 2.98
C LEU A 95 7.64 -3.15 4.13
N LEU A 96 6.49 -3.73 4.44
CA LEU A 96 6.39 -4.78 5.45
C LEU A 96 7.30 -5.97 5.13
N ALA A 97 7.30 -6.42 3.87
CA ALA A 97 8.17 -7.51 3.43
C ALA A 97 9.67 -7.19 3.59
N ILE A 98 10.09 -5.97 3.25
CA ILE A 98 11.46 -5.49 3.46
C ILE A 98 11.81 -5.46 4.94
N LEU A 99 10.94 -4.89 5.78
CA LEU A 99 11.17 -4.82 7.23
C LEU A 99 11.34 -6.22 7.85
N TRP A 100 10.60 -7.20 7.38
CA TRP A 100 10.75 -8.60 7.80
C TRP A 100 12.02 -9.26 7.27
N GLU A 101 12.33 -9.08 6.00
CA GLU A 101 13.52 -9.67 5.37
C GLU A 101 14.81 -9.19 6.03
N TYR A 102 14.86 -7.91 6.37
CA TYR A 102 16.03 -7.30 7.00
C TYR A 102 15.97 -7.30 8.53
N ARG A 103 14.97 -7.96 9.13
CA ARG A 103 14.78 -8.09 10.59
C ARG A 103 14.69 -6.75 11.33
N MET A 104 14.13 -5.76 10.69
CA MET A 104 13.92 -4.43 11.29
C MET A 104 12.73 -4.41 12.24
N VAL A 105 11.77 -5.33 12.04
CA VAL A 105 10.62 -5.53 12.92
C VAL A 105 10.54 -7.02 13.31
N PRO A 106 10.05 -7.33 14.52
CA PRO A 106 9.87 -8.71 14.94
C PRO A 106 8.85 -9.39 14.02
N ARG A 107 9.15 -10.58 13.53
CA ARG A 107 8.20 -11.37 12.73
C ARG A 107 7.04 -11.93 13.55
N ARG A 108 7.21 -12.00 14.85
CA ARG A 108 6.26 -12.63 15.76
C ARG A 108 6.05 -11.77 17.00
N LEU A 109 4.81 -11.47 17.26
CA LEU A 109 4.34 -10.96 18.54
C LEU A 109 3.74 -12.12 19.33
N SER A 110 3.35 -11.87 20.58
CA SER A 110 2.62 -12.89 21.35
C SER A 110 1.31 -13.25 20.67
N ALA A 111 0.84 -14.49 20.88
CA ALA A 111 -0.40 -14.95 20.27
C ALA A 111 -1.60 -14.06 20.61
N SER A 112 -1.67 -13.58 21.86
CA SER A 112 -2.72 -12.67 22.31
C SER A 112 -2.66 -11.32 21.60
N VAL A 113 -1.46 -10.74 21.45
CA VAL A 113 -1.29 -9.46 20.72
C VAL A 113 -1.66 -9.61 19.26
N ASN A 114 -1.24 -10.68 18.58
CA ASN A 114 -1.61 -10.94 17.20
C ASN A 114 -3.13 -11.11 17.03
N MET A 115 -3.77 -11.82 17.97
CA MET A 115 -5.21 -12.02 17.93
C MET A 115 -5.96 -10.69 18.08
N VAL A 116 -5.60 -9.88 19.08
CA VAL A 116 -6.21 -8.58 19.31
C VAL A 116 -5.96 -7.65 18.12
N LEU A 117 -4.71 -7.53 17.66
CA LEU A 117 -4.34 -6.68 16.52
C LEU A 117 -5.12 -7.04 15.26
N GLY A 118 -5.16 -8.34 14.91
CA GLY A 118 -5.88 -8.82 13.74
C GLY A 118 -7.39 -8.61 13.85
N SER A 119 -7.99 -8.94 15.01
CA SER A 119 -9.43 -8.79 15.21
C SER A 119 -9.88 -7.33 15.22
N VAL A 120 -9.15 -6.45 15.90
CA VAL A 120 -9.45 -5.02 15.93
C VAL A 120 -9.30 -4.42 14.54
N SER A 121 -8.19 -4.70 13.83
CA SER A 121 -8.00 -4.20 12.47
C SER A 121 -9.12 -4.66 11.52
N PHE A 122 -9.52 -5.93 11.61
CA PHE A 122 -10.62 -6.48 10.82
C PHE A 122 -11.96 -5.81 11.16
N ALA A 123 -12.27 -5.66 12.45
CA ALA A 123 -13.53 -5.04 12.90
C ALA A 123 -13.62 -3.57 12.43
N VAL A 124 -12.52 -2.81 12.55
CA VAL A 124 -12.48 -1.41 12.10
C VAL A 124 -12.62 -1.33 10.57
N LEU A 125 -11.94 -2.19 9.80
CA LEU A 125 -12.12 -2.26 8.34
C LEU A 125 -13.56 -2.58 7.96
N LEU A 126 -14.19 -3.52 8.65
CA LEU A 126 -15.59 -3.88 8.41
C LEU A 126 -16.52 -2.70 8.66
N VAL A 127 -16.33 -2.01 9.79
CA VAL A 127 -17.10 -0.80 10.12
C VAL A 127 -16.87 0.29 9.07
N MET A 128 -15.63 0.54 8.66
CA MET A 128 -15.33 1.52 7.62
C MET A 128 -16.03 1.20 6.30
N THR A 129 -16.06 -0.09 5.91
CA THR A 129 -16.69 -0.53 4.66
C THR A 129 -18.22 -0.35 4.68
N ILE A 130 -18.84 -0.56 5.86
CA ILE A 130 -20.30 -0.45 6.01
C ILE A 130 -20.72 1.00 6.24
N ALA A 131 -19.98 1.76 7.06
CA ALA A 131 -20.40 3.10 7.50
C ALA A 131 -20.01 4.21 6.53
N ILE A 132 -19.02 4.02 5.66
CA ILE A 132 -18.46 5.06 4.81
C ILE A 132 -18.81 4.76 3.35
N ASN A 133 -19.60 5.66 2.74
CA ASN A 133 -19.88 5.56 1.31
C ASN A 133 -18.60 5.74 0.48
N GLY A 134 -18.39 4.91 -0.54
CA GLY A 134 -17.18 4.93 -1.38
C GLY A 134 -16.92 6.24 -2.13
N SER A 135 -17.96 7.08 -2.28
CA SER A 135 -17.87 8.43 -2.87
C SER A 135 -17.57 9.54 -1.85
N SER A 136 -17.40 9.19 -0.56
CA SER A 136 -17.18 10.21 0.46
C SER A 136 -15.78 10.84 0.35
N ASN A 137 -15.71 12.16 0.57
CA ASN A 137 -14.46 12.91 0.59
C ASN A 137 -13.43 12.35 1.59
N PHE A 138 -13.90 11.65 2.62
CA PHE A 138 -13.07 11.02 3.63
C PHE A 138 -12.09 10.01 3.01
N TRP A 139 -12.55 9.19 2.03
CA TRP A 139 -11.71 8.17 1.41
C TRP A 139 -10.46 8.77 0.75
N TYR A 140 -10.61 9.88 0.04
CA TYR A 140 -9.53 10.53 -0.71
C TYR A 140 -8.68 11.47 0.15
N ARG A 141 -9.18 11.90 1.32
CA ARG A 141 -8.43 12.75 2.26
C ARG A 141 -7.69 11.97 3.35
N GLY A 142 -7.51 10.68 3.17
CA GLY A 142 -6.72 9.84 4.07
C GLY A 142 -7.40 8.55 4.52
N GLY A 143 -8.70 8.37 4.29
CA GLY A 143 -9.42 7.14 4.65
C GLY A 143 -8.81 5.88 4.03
N GLN A 144 -8.41 5.95 2.75
CA GLN A 144 -7.73 4.84 2.07
C GLN A 144 -6.36 4.53 2.68
N PHE A 145 -5.60 5.56 3.04
CA PHE A 145 -4.33 5.39 3.73
C PHE A 145 -4.51 4.68 5.07
N PHE A 146 -5.47 5.13 5.87
CA PHE A 146 -5.80 4.50 7.14
C PHE A 146 -6.28 3.05 6.96
N GLY A 147 -7.14 2.79 5.98
CA GLY A 147 -7.57 1.43 5.63
C GLY A 147 -6.40 0.53 5.21
N THR A 148 -5.42 1.07 4.47
CA THR A 148 -4.22 0.33 4.08
C THR A 148 -3.36 -0.02 5.30
N ILE A 149 -3.18 0.90 6.25
CA ILE A 149 -2.47 0.61 7.51
C ILE A 149 -3.15 -0.54 8.25
N LEU A 150 -4.48 -0.50 8.41
CA LEU A 150 -5.22 -1.56 9.08
C LEU A 150 -5.07 -2.91 8.36
N THR A 151 -5.09 -2.90 7.03
CA THR A 151 -4.87 -4.11 6.22
C THR A 151 -3.48 -4.68 6.45
N VAL A 152 -2.44 -3.85 6.46
CA VAL A 152 -1.06 -4.28 6.71
C VAL A 152 -0.89 -4.82 8.13
N LEU A 153 -1.53 -4.19 9.13
CA LEU A 153 -1.54 -4.69 10.51
C LEU A 153 -2.24 -6.05 10.62
N MET A 154 -3.34 -6.24 9.89
CA MET A 154 -4.02 -7.53 9.83
C MET A 154 -3.15 -8.60 9.17
N VAL A 155 -2.51 -8.30 8.05
CA VAL A 155 -1.56 -9.21 7.38
C VAL A 155 -0.39 -9.55 8.30
N TYR A 156 0.16 -8.56 8.99
CA TYR A 156 1.23 -8.76 9.99
C TYR A 156 0.79 -9.71 11.10
N ALA A 157 -0.40 -9.51 11.66
CA ALA A 157 -0.94 -10.32 12.74
C ALA A 157 -1.18 -11.78 12.33
N VAL A 158 -1.69 -12.01 11.11
CA VAL A 158 -1.97 -13.36 10.58
C VAL A 158 -0.68 -14.08 10.20
N SER A 159 0.23 -13.40 9.50
CA SER A 159 1.49 -13.98 9.02
C SER A 159 2.48 -14.29 10.16
N GLY A 160 2.36 -13.64 11.31
CA GLY A 160 3.15 -13.90 12.50
C GLY A 160 2.71 -15.14 13.31
N ARG A 161 1.56 -15.76 12.99
CA ARG A 161 1.11 -16.99 13.65
C ARG A 161 2.01 -18.17 13.28
N LYS A 162 2.35 -18.98 14.29
CA LYS A 162 2.86 -20.34 14.04
C LYS A 162 1.72 -21.18 13.46
N THR A 163 1.88 -21.74 12.30
CA THR A 163 1.19 -22.97 11.91
C THR A 163 1.67 -24.09 12.78
#